data_0f46fcee0b690fb702ac12d9fcb75308
#
_entry.id   0f46fcee0b690fb702ac12d9fcb75308
#
_cell.length_a   1.000
_cell.length_b   1.000
_cell.length_c   1.000
_cell.angle_alpha   90.00
_cell.angle_beta   90.00
_cell.angle_gamma   90.00
#
_symmetry.space_group_name_H-M   'P 1'
#
loop_
_entity.id
_entity.type
_entity.pdbx_description
1 polymer ?
#
loop_
_entity_poly.entity_id
_entity_poly.type
_entity_poly.pdbx_seq_one_letter_code
_entity_poly.pdbx_strand_id
1 'polypeptide(L)'
;MKTKPVMAATAAFPDPAHAPLDIELPPVLGRAVIPLALTIDNLRAIESNVTSAWQFSPRSGWYKIYLLKKRRLLYLVPRRSDFRLSLILGRKAVAELRQGPFARQTERLLKTAKHYPEGIAFVFDRKTLDPDLLGAFLAAKLAT
;
A
#
# COMPACT_ATOMS: atom_id res chain seq x y z
N MET A 1 0.15 17.25 -29.22
CA MET A 1 0.28 15.88 -29.06
C MET A 1 -0.44 15.39 -27.84
N LYS A 2 -1.01 14.24 -27.97
CA LYS A 2 -1.75 13.75 -26.92
C LYS A 2 -0.90 13.23 -25.79
N THR A 3 -1.21 13.61 -24.63
CA THR A 3 -0.50 13.17 -23.47
C THR A 3 -0.77 11.71 -23.18
N LYS A 4 0.24 10.95 -23.00
CA LYS A 4 0.04 9.59 -22.59
C LYS A 4 -0.37 9.54 -21.15
N PRO A 5 -1.15 8.54 -20.75
CA PRO A 5 -1.43 8.34 -19.34
C PRO A 5 -0.14 8.17 -18.57
N VAL A 6 -0.10 8.72 -17.39
CA VAL A 6 1.07 8.57 -16.52
C VAL A 6 1.39 7.11 -16.28
N MET A 7 0.37 6.27 -16.21
CA MET A 7 0.54 4.85 -16.03
C MET A 7 1.46 4.24 -17.09
N ALA A 8 1.32 4.64 -18.35
CA ALA A 8 2.12 4.06 -19.42
C ALA A 8 3.62 4.29 -19.23
N ALA A 9 4.01 5.39 -18.55
CA ALA A 9 5.41 5.72 -18.31
C ALA A 9 5.96 5.10 -17.02
N THR A 10 5.13 4.89 -16.01
CA THR A 10 5.59 4.51 -14.68
C THR A 10 5.11 3.14 -14.21
N ALA A 11 4.06 2.59 -14.80
CA ALA A 11 3.54 1.29 -14.40
C ALA A 11 4.53 0.19 -14.74
N ALA A 12 4.75 -0.71 -13.79
CA ALA A 12 5.63 -1.85 -14.01
C ALA A 12 4.97 -2.91 -14.89
N PHE A 13 3.66 -3.07 -14.77
CA PHE A 13 2.91 -4.09 -15.49
C PHE A 13 1.70 -3.46 -16.18
N PRO A 14 1.92 -2.82 -17.34
CA PRO A 14 0.86 -2.04 -17.98
C PRO A 14 -0.07 -2.85 -18.91
N ASP A 15 0.27 -4.07 -19.25
CA ASP A 15 -0.49 -4.84 -20.21
C ASP A 15 -1.69 -5.54 -19.57
N PRO A 16 -2.94 -5.16 -19.91
CA PRO A 16 -4.10 -5.78 -19.28
C PRO A 16 -4.26 -7.26 -19.63
N ALA A 17 -3.65 -7.71 -20.73
CA ALA A 17 -3.75 -9.11 -21.13
C ALA A 17 -2.75 -10.01 -20.43
N HIS A 18 -1.83 -9.44 -19.65
CA HIS A 18 -0.75 -10.20 -19.02
C HIS A 18 -0.67 -9.91 -17.53
N ALA A 19 -1.40 -10.68 -16.75
CA ALA A 19 -1.34 -10.56 -15.31
C ALA A 19 0.03 -11.05 -14.80
N PRO A 20 0.70 -10.31 -13.94
CA PRO A 20 2.00 -10.72 -13.45
C PRO A 20 1.90 -11.90 -12.48
N LEU A 21 2.99 -12.65 -12.40
CA LEU A 21 3.18 -13.65 -11.36
C LEU A 21 3.91 -12.98 -10.19
N ASP A 22 3.72 -13.51 -9.00
CA ASP A 22 4.38 -12.94 -7.82
C ASP A 22 5.90 -12.91 -7.94
N ILE A 23 6.47 -13.89 -8.63
CA ILE A 23 7.92 -13.96 -8.82
C ILE A 23 8.46 -12.82 -9.70
N GLU A 24 7.60 -12.16 -10.46
CA GLU A 24 8.02 -11.04 -11.31
C GLU A 24 8.18 -9.74 -10.53
N LEU A 25 7.68 -9.70 -9.31
CA LEU A 25 7.66 -8.46 -8.53
C LEU A 25 9.04 -8.05 -8.00
N PRO A 26 9.82 -8.94 -7.34
CA PRO A 26 11.10 -8.52 -6.78
C PRO A 26 12.09 -7.94 -7.80
N PRO A 27 12.24 -8.50 -9.01
CA PRO A 27 13.15 -7.91 -10.00
C PRO A 27 12.76 -6.48 -10.40
N VAL A 28 11.45 -6.21 -10.47
CA VAL A 28 10.97 -4.87 -10.83
C VAL A 28 11.24 -3.87 -9.71
N LEU A 29 11.01 -4.27 -8.47
CA LEU A 29 11.17 -3.39 -7.32
C LEU A 29 12.62 -3.10 -6.96
N GLY A 30 13.53 -4.02 -7.26
CA GLY A 30 14.92 -3.85 -6.87
C GLY A 30 15.05 -3.65 -5.37
N ARG A 31 15.81 -2.61 -4.97
CA ARG A 31 16.01 -2.33 -3.54
C ARG A 31 14.73 -1.97 -2.80
N ALA A 32 13.72 -1.53 -3.51
CA ALA A 32 12.44 -1.19 -2.89
C ALA A 32 11.74 -2.41 -2.28
N VAL A 33 12.14 -3.61 -2.67
CA VAL A 33 11.57 -4.84 -2.12
C VAL A 33 11.84 -4.97 -0.63
N ILE A 34 12.93 -4.43 -0.12
CA ILE A 34 13.33 -4.63 1.28
C ILE A 34 12.32 -4.05 2.28
N PRO A 35 12.02 -2.75 2.24
CA PRO A 35 11.01 -2.21 3.16
C PRO A 35 9.63 -2.79 2.93
N LEU A 36 9.30 -3.09 1.69
CA LEU A 36 8.00 -3.70 1.38
C LEU A 36 7.88 -5.09 2.00
N ALA A 37 8.90 -5.93 1.85
CA ALA A 37 8.90 -7.28 2.41
C ALA A 37 8.78 -7.26 3.93
N LEU A 38 9.48 -6.33 4.59
CA LEU A 38 9.37 -6.17 6.04
C LEU A 38 7.96 -5.79 6.47
N THR A 39 7.34 -4.89 5.71
CA THR A 39 5.96 -4.47 5.99
C THR A 39 4.98 -5.63 5.85
N ILE A 40 5.13 -6.42 4.78
CA ILE A 40 4.23 -7.57 4.56
C ILE A 40 4.48 -8.66 5.61
N ASP A 41 5.74 -8.86 6.00
CA ASP A 41 6.05 -9.82 7.08
C ASP A 41 5.41 -9.37 8.39
N ASN A 42 5.46 -8.07 8.70
CA ASN A 42 4.81 -7.52 9.88
C ASN A 42 3.30 -7.75 9.84
N LEU A 43 2.70 -7.51 8.68
CA LEU A 43 1.27 -7.74 8.50
C LEU A 43 0.90 -9.21 8.76
N ARG A 44 1.67 -10.13 8.20
CA ARG A 44 1.41 -11.56 8.37
C ARG A 44 1.69 -12.07 9.77
N ALA A 45 2.58 -11.39 10.50
CA ALA A 45 2.80 -11.68 11.90
C ALA A 45 1.61 -11.26 12.76
N ILE A 46 0.94 -10.17 12.39
CA ILE A 46 -0.27 -9.71 13.08
C ILE A 46 -1.47 -10.57 12.70
N GLU A 47 -1.60 -10.90 11.41
CA GLU A 47 -2.72 -11.66 10.90
C GLU A 47 -2.25 -12.63 9.81
N SER A 48 -2.10 -13.90 10.15
CA SER A 48 -1.55 -14.91 9.26
C SER A 48 -2.47 -15.29 8.10
N ASN A 49 -3.75 -14.96 8.18
CA ASN A 49 -4.73 -15.33 7.15
C ASN A 49 -4.86 -14.32 6.02
N VAL A 50 -3.95 -13.36 5.96
CA VAL A 50 -3.94 -12.37 4.88
C VAL A 50 -3.60 -13.05 3.56
N THR A 51 -4.42 -12.77 2.56
CA THR A 51 -4.21 -13.24 1.19
C THR A 51 -3.92 -12.06 0.27
N SER A 52 -3.58 -12.36 -0.97
CA SER A 52 -3.33 -11.31 -1.95
C SER A 52 -3.88 -11.70 -3.30
N ALA A 53 -4.15 -10.69 -4.12
CA ALA A 53 -4.66 -10.88 -5.48
C ALA A 53 -4.21 -9.74 -6.37
N TRP A 54 -4.01 -10.03 -7.65
CA TRP A 54 -3.68 -9.01 -8.65
C TRP A 54 -4.96 -8.52 -9.30
N GLN A 55 -5.03 -7.20 -9.50
CA GLN A 55 -6.13 -6.56 -10.23
C GLN A 55 -5.55 -5.54 -11.20
N PHE A 56 -6.29 -5.25 -12.25
CA PHE A 56 -5.86 -4.30 -13.27
C PHE A 56 -6.67 -3.01 -13.19
N SER A 57 -5.98 -1.89 -13.36
CA SER A 57 -6.60 -0.59 -13.52
C SER A 57 -5.94 0.10 -14.72
N PRO A 58 -6.69 0.72 -15.63
CA PRO A 58 -6.10 1.49 -16.73
C PRO A 58 -5.17 2.59 -16.24
N ARG A 59 -5.37 3.06 -15.02
CA ARG A 59 -4.61 4.15 -14.45
C ARG A 59 -3.26 3.71 -13.89
N SER A 60 -3.21 2.53 -13.25
CA SER A 60 -2.01 2.07 -12.55
C SER A 60 -1.35 0.86 -13.18
N GLY A 61 -2.01 0.19 -14.14
CA GLY A 61 -1.60 -1.14 -14.56
C GLY A 61 -2.02 -2.17 -13.52
N TRP A 62 -1.37 -3.32 -13.54
CA TRP A 62 -1.64 -4.34 -12.54
C TRP A 62 -1.14 -3.90 -11.18
N TYR A 63 -1.97 -4.06 -10.17
CA TYR A 63 -1.62 -3.78 -8.78
C TYR A 63 -2.07 -4.92 -7.88
N LYS A 64 -1.43 -5.05 -6.74
CA LYS A 64 -1.67 -6.14 -5.82
C LYS A 64 -2.44 -5.64 -4.62
N ILE A 65 -3.47 -6.38 -4.23
CA ILE A 65 -4.28 -6.08 -3.06
C ILE A 65 -3.97 -7.13 -1.99
N TYR A 66 -3.81 -6.69 -0.76
CA TYR A 66 -3.70 -7.58 0.39
C TYR A 66 -5.01 -7.52 1.14
N LEU A 67 -5.59 -8.70 1.42
CA LEU A 67 -6.94 -8.82 1.97
C LEU A 67 -6.97 -9.71 3.18
N LEU A 68 -7.89 -9.40 4.10
CA LEU A 68 -8.32 -10.35 5.11
C LEU A 68 -9.77 -10.66 4.81
N LYS A 69 -10.04 -11.89 4.33
CA LYS A 69 -11.33 -12.25 3.76
C LYS A 69 -11.67 -11.29 2.62
N LYS A 70 -12.73 -10.50 2.73
CA LYS A 70 -13.10 -9.52 1.71
C LYS A 70 -12.61 -8.11 2.02
N ARG A 71 -12.01 -7.91 3.18
CA ARG A 71 -11.57 -6.58 3.60
C ARG A 71 -10.21 -6.27 2.99
N ARG A 72 -10.13 -5.18 2.26
CA ARG A 72 -8.89 -4.71 1.64
C ARG A 72 -8.04 -3.98 2.65
N LEU A 73 -6.81 -4.44 2.83
CA LEU A 73 -5.89 -3.87 3.81
C LEU A 73 -4.87 -2.94 3.19
N LEU A 74 -4.27 -3.38 2.07
CA LEU A 74 -3.23 -2.63 1.38
C LEU A 74 -3.40 -2.72 -0.11
N TYR A 75 -3.01 -1.66 -0.80
CA TYR A 75 -2.93 -1.61 -2.26
C TYR A 75 -1.49 -1.34 -2.63
N LEU A 76 -0.91 -2.21 -3.44
CA LEU A 76 0.47 -2.09 -3.90
C LEU A 76 0.48 -1.87 -5.41
N VAL A 77 0.92 -0.70 -5.84
CA VAL A 77 1.16 -0.40 -7.25
C VAL A 77 2.66 -0.50 -7.49
N PRO A 78 3.13 -1.54 -8.19
CA PRO A 78 4.57 -1.68 -8.45
C PRO A 78 5.04 -0.65 -9.46
N ARG A 79 6.26 -0.19 -9.27
CA ARG A 79 6.97 0.70 -10.20
C ARG A 79 8.42 0.24 -10.29
N ARG A 80 9.11 0.65 -11.34
CA ARG A 80 10.53 0.27 -11.47
C ARG A 80 11.33 0.89 -10.34
N SER A 81 11.99 0.05 -9.55
CA SER A 81 12.80 0.44 -8.40
C SER A 81 12.04 1.22 -7.34
N ASP A 82 10.70 1.11 -7.34
CA ASP A 82 9.85 1.82 -6.40
C ASP A 82 8.47 1.17 -6.36
N PHE A 83 7.59 1.73 -5.54
CA PHE A 83 6.19 1.31 -5.45
C PHE A 83 5.37 2.46 -4.89
N ARG A 84 4.07 2.31 -5.03
CA ARG A 84 3.10 3.12 -4.30
C ARG A 84 2.29 2.17 -3.45
N LEU A 85 2.40 2.32 -2.14
CA LEU A 85 1.67 1.49 -1.18
C LEU A 85 0.67 2.39 -0.46
N SER A 86 -0.59 1.99 -0.44
CA SER A 86 -1.61 2.80 0.19
C SER A 86 -2.57 1.97 1.02
N LEU A 87 -3.18 2.63 2.00
CA LEU A 87 -4.24 2.04 2.80
C LEU A 87 -5.19 3.13 3.25
N ILE A 88 -6.40 2.72 3.59
CA ILE A 88 -7.43 3.63 4.08
C ILE A 88 -7.73 3.27 5.53
N LEU A 89 -7.66 4.26 6.42
CA LEU A 89 -7.96 4.10 7.83
C LEU A 89 -9.25 4.84 8.19
N GLY A 90 -10.11 4.17 8.93
CA GLY A 90 -11.30 4.80 9.48
C GLY A 90 -10.97 5.69 10.67
N ARG A 91 -11.98 6.41 11.16
CA ARG A 91 -11.79 7.38 12.25
C ARG A 91 -11.28 6.74 13.52
N LYS A 92 -11.77 5.54 13.86
CA LYS A 92 -11.35 4.87 15.09
C LYS A 92 -9.87 4.50 15.05
N ALA A 93 -9.41 3.99 13.92
CA ALA A 93 -8.00 3.63 13.77
C ALA A 93 -7.12 4.87 13.89
N VAL A 94 -7.49 5.97 13.24
CA VAL A 94 -6.74 7.22 13.32
C VAL A 94 -6.71 7.74 14.75
N ALA A 95 -7.84 7.68 15.46
CA ALA A 95 -7.91 8.13 16.85
C ALA A 95 -6.95 7.34 17.74
N GLU A 96 -6.86 6.03 17.54
CA GLU A 96 -5.94 5.21 18.29
C GLU A 96 -4.48 5.58 18.01
N LEU A 97 -4.16 5.81 16.74
CA LEU A 97 -2.79 6.16 16.34
C LEU A 97 -2.37 7.51 16.92
N ARG A 98 -3.30 8.44 17.05
CA ARG A 98 -3.04 9.75 17.66
C ARG A 98 -2.65 9.67 19.12
N GLN A 99 -2.97 8.58 19.79
CA GLN A 99 -2.68 8.38 21.19
C GLN A 99 -1.52 7.42 21.43
N GLY A 100 -0.97 6.85 20.36
CA GLY A 100 0.09 5.87 20.45
C GLY A 100 1.48 6.44 20.17
N PRO A 101 2.47 5.56 20.08
CA PRO A 101 3.87 5.98 19.90
C PRO A 101 4.13 6.66 18.56
N PHE A 102 3.25 6.49 17.56
CA PHE A 102 3.40 7.12 16.27
C PHE A 102 2.50 8.34 16.08
N ALA A 103 2.05 8.95 17.18
CA ALA A 103 1.11 10.08 17.13
C ALA A 103 1.64 11.24 16.30
N ARG A 104 2.91 11.60 16.49
CA ARG A 104 3.50 12.73 15.78
C ARG A 104 3.59 12.49 14.29
N GLN A 105 4.04 11.30 13.90
CA GLN A 105 4.14 10.92 12.49
C GLN A 105 2.75 10.88 11.85
N THR A 106 1.77 10.36 12.57
CA THR A 106 0.38 10.31 12.10
C THR A 106 -0.16 11.71 11.84
N GLU A 107 0.05 12.65 12.76
CA GLU A 107 -0.40 14.03 12.58
C GLU A 107 0.25 14.67 11.35
N ARG A 108 1.52 14.41 11.13
CA ARG A 108 2.22 14.94 9.95
C ARG A 108 1.62 14.41 8.67
N LEU A 109 1.34 13.11 8.62
CA LEU A 109 0.76 12.49 7.43
C LEU A 109 -0.67 12.93 7.18
N LEU A 110 -1.44 13.21 8.23
CA LEU A 110 -2.81 13.67 8.09
C LEU A 110 -2.92 14.99 7.35
N LYS A 111 -1.88 15.82 7.38
CA LYS A 111 -1.89 17.12 6.71
C LYS A 111 -2.00 17.01 5.20
N THR A 112 -1.50 15.93 4.62
CA THR A 112 -1.50 15.74 3.17
C THR A 112 -2.34 14.55 2.71
N ALA A 113 -2.90 13.80 3.63
CA ALA A 113 -3.71 12.63 3.31
C ALA A 113 -5.04 13.04 2.70
N LYS A 114 -5.58 12.20 1.82
CA LYS A 114 -6.89 12.45 1.23
C LYS A 114 -7.99 11.86 2.09
N HIS A 115 -9.08 12.61 2.21
CA HIS A 115 -10.24 12.19 2.99
C HIS A 115 -11.34 11.71 2.05
N TYR A 116 -11.86 10.52 2.34
CA TYR A 116 -12.94 9.90 1.60
C TYR A 116 -14.06 9.52 2.59
N PRO A 117 -15.28 9.24 2.10
CA PRO A 117 -16.36 8.79 2.99
C PRO A 117 -15.98 7.57 3.83
N GLU A 118 -15.23 6.64 3.27
CA GLU A 118 -14.84 5.42 3.97
C GLU A 118 -13.64 5.59 4.89
N GLY A 119 -12.94 6.71 4.81
CA GLY A 119 -11.80 6.97 5.69
C GLY A 119 -10.73 7.84 5.06
N ILE A 120 -9.55 7.81 5.66
CA ILE A 120 -8.42 8.65 5.26
C ILE A 120 -7.39 7.76 4.57
N ALA A 121 -6.96 8.17 3.37
CA ALA A 121 -5.99 7.42 2.58
C ALA A 121 -4.57 7.90 2.86
N PHE A 122 -3.69 6.95 3.18
CA PHE A 122 -2.27 7.19 3.39
C PHE A 122 -1.50 6.50 2.28
N VAL A 123 -0.49 7.18 1.74
CA VAL A 123 0.29 6.71 0.59
C VAL A 123 1.77 6.78 0.91
N PHE A 124 2.48 5.72 0.57
CA PHE A 124 3.92 5.60 0.82
C PHE A 124 4.63 5.11 -0.44
N ASP A 125 5.87 5.55 -0.60
CA ASP A 125 6.80 5.01 -1.59
C ASP A 125 8.01 4.40 -0.87
N ARG A 126 9.03 3.98 -1.61
CA ARG A 126 10.20 3.35 -0.99
C ARG A 126 10.95 4.28 -0.03
N LYS A 127 10.85 5.58 -0.25
CA LYS A 127 11.55 6.57 0.60
C LYS A 127 10.79 6.89 1.87
N THR A 128 9.47 6.81 1.82
CA THR A 128 8.61 7.22 2.95
C THR A 128 8.09 6.04 3.76
N LEU A 129 8.18 4.83 3.23
CA LEU A 129 7.67 3.66 3.93
C LEU A 129 8.54 3.33 5.13
N ASP A 130 7.91 3.35 6.31
CA ASP A 130 8.48 2.89 7.55
C ASP A 130 7.72 1.64 7.97
N PRO A 131 8.35 0.46 7.93
CA PRO A 131 7.65 -0.79 8.24
C PRO A 131 7.04 -0.81 9.65
N ASP A 132 7.68 -0.18 10.62
CA ASP A 132 7.14 -0.14 11.99
C ASP A 132 5.91 0.75 12.08
N LEU A 133 5.97 1.92 11.46
CA LEU A 133 4.81 2.82 11.39
C LEU A 133 3.64 2.13 10.69
N LEU A 134 3.91 1.50 9.57
CA LEU A 134 2.84 0.85 8.81
C LEU A 134 2.32 -0.37 9.54
N GLY A 135 3.17 -1.07 10.29
CA GLY A 135 2.72 -2.13 11.18
C GLY A 135 1.71 -1.63 12.20
N ALA A 136 1.96 -0.46 12.79
CA ALA A 136 1.02 0.15 13.73
C ALA A 136 -0.28 0.56 13.04
N PHE A 137 -0.19 1.10 11.81
CA PHE A 137 -1.37 1.47 11.03
C PHE A 137 -2.24 0.24 10.74
N LEU A 138 -1.61 -0.85 10.34
CA LEU A 138 -2.33 -2.09 10.04
C LEU A 138 -2.94 -2.72 11.29
N ALA A 139 -2.22 -2.70 12.40
CA ALA A 139 -2.77 -3.19 13.66
C ALA A 139 -4.00 -2.40 14.09
N ALA A 140 -3.95 -1.08 13.96
CA ALA A 140 -5.09 -0.23 14.28
C ALA A 140 -6.28 -0.51 13.34
N LYS A 141 -5.99 -0.70 12.05
CA LYS A 141 -7.03 -1.03 11.08
C LYS A 141 -7.70 -2.36 11.40
N LEU A 142 -6.91 -3.36 11.74
CA LEU A 142 -7.44 -4.71 12.03
C LEU A 142 -8.22 -4.74 13.34
N ALA A 143 -7.89 -3.87 14.29
CA ALA A 143 -8.59 -3.78 15.57
C ALA A 143 -9.92 -3.03 15.47
N THR A 144 -10.17 -2.37 14.39
CA THR A 144 -11.39 -1.59 14.17
C THR A 144 -12.13 -2.08 12.93
#